data_48bf63a93baf7a59a36e69c0d84d55f6
#
_entry.id   48bf63a93baf7a59a36e69c0d84d55f6
#
_cell.length_a   1.000
_cell.length_b   1.000
_cell.length_c   1.000
_cell.angle_alpha   90.00
_cell.angle_beta   90.00
_cell.angle_gamma   90.00
#
_symmetry.space_group_name_H-M   'P 1'
#
loop_
_entity.id
_entity.type
_entity.pdbx_description
1 polymer ?
#
loop_
_entity_poly.entity_id
_entity_poly.type
_entity_poly.pdbx_seq_one_letter_code
_entity_poly.pdbx_strand_id
1 'polypeptide(L)'
;MKYLLSIVLLALIGFTSPERTITVSAHDWGNVPVQPDLSWAEQVGAQRVPKSDCIHATDFGLKSDTSVLSTRFIQSAIDACHEKGGGTVIIPSGVYRIGALFIKSGVNLHLSKGTTLIASEDIRDYPEFPSRIAGIEMTWPSAVVNIMDAENAALTGEGFIDCRGKVFWDKYWEMRKEYEKKKLRWIVDYDCKRVRGILVSNSKHITLKDFTLVRTGFWACQILYSDHCSVDGVTINNNVGGHGPSTVSYTHLTLPTNRE
;
A
#
# COMPACT_ATOMS: atom_id res chain seq x y z
N MET A 1 50.10 -37.69 -22.70
CA MET A 1 49.42 -36.42 -23.11
C MET A 1 48.05 -36.71 -23.76
N LYS A 2 47.27 -37.71 -23.28
CA LYS A 2 45.95 -38.09 -23.84
C LYS A 2 44.81 -38.10 -22.81
N TYR A 3 45.07 -37.70 -21.57
CA TYR A 3 44.04 -37.71 -20.50
C TYR A 3 43.58 -36.32 -20.02
N LEU A 4 44.12 -35.25 -20.60
CA LEU A 4 43.74 -33.89 -20.18
C LEU A 4 42.58 -33.29 -21.01
N LEU A 5 42.21 -33.95 -22.13
CA LEU A 5 41.13 -33.43 -22.98
C LEU A 5 39.75 -33.94 -22.63
N SER A 6 39.66 -34.99 -21.83
CA SER A 6 38.33 -35.58 -21.46
C SER A 6 37.68 -34.92 -20.24
N ILE A 7 38.42 -34.17 -19.43
CA ILE A 7 37.87 -33.55 -18.21
C ILE A 7 37.25 -32.16 -18.51
N VAL A 8 37.71 -31.48 -19.58
CA VAL A 8 37.21 -30.15 -19.95
C VAL A 8 35.85 -30.23 -20.65
N LEU A 9 35.48 -31.35 -21.23
CA LEU A 9 34.20 -31.49 -21.95
C LEU A 9 33.02 -31.87 -21.04
N LEU A 10 33.27 -32.34 -19.81
CA LEU A 10 32.23 -32.66 -18.83
C LEU A 10 31.79 -31.46 -17.99
N ALA A 11 32.57 -30.38 -17.97
CA ALA A 11 32.26 -29.19 -17.17
C ALA A 11 31.32 -28.19 -17.91
N LEU A 12 31.03 -28.42 -19.18
CA LEU A 12 30.17 -27.53 -20.01
C LEU A 12 28.74 -28.07 -20.22
N ILE A 13 28.40 -29.23 -19.67
CA ILE A 13 27.05 -29.84 -19.85
C ILE A 13 26.17 -29.64 -18.62
N GLY A 14 26.62 -28.98 -17.60
CA GLY A 14 25.92 -28.97 -16.34
C GLY A 14 25.47 -27.63 -15.83
N PHE A 15 24.62 -26.85 -16.52
CA PHE A 15 23.76 -25.83 -15.89
C PHE A 15 22.86 -25.16 -16.94
N THR A 16 22.09 -25.98 -17.65
CA THR A 16 20.83 -25.50 -18.17
C THR A 16 19.77 -26.10 -17.26
N SER A 17 19.29 -25.33 -16.31
CA SER A 17 18.02 -25.65 -15.65
C SER A 17 16.99 -25.84 -16.75
N PRO A 18 16.29 -26.98 -16.86
CA PRO A 18 15.18 -27.05 -17.78
C PRO A 18 14.18 -25.96 -17.39
N GLU A 19 13.95 -25.00 -18.24
CA GLU A 19 12.77 -24.16 -18.13
C GLU A 19 11.59 -25.12 -18.01
N ARG A 20 11.00 -25.17 -16.82
CA ARG A 20 9.72 -25.86 -16.63
C ARG A 20 8.69 -25.02 -17.37
N THR A 21 8.54 -25.26 -18.66
CA THR A 21 7.37 -24.81 -19.38
C THR A 21 6.19 -25.63 -18.81
N ILE A 22 5.43 -24.98 -17.95
CA ILE A 22 4.15 -25.53 -17.51
C ILE A 22 3.22 -25.39 -18.68
N THR A 23 3.13 -26.43 -19.51
CA THR A 23 2.12 -26.49 -20.56
C THR A 23 0.81 -26.87 -19.85
N VAL A 24 0.00 -25.88 -19.52
CA VAL A 24 -1.38 -26.14 -19.11
C VAL A 24 -2.14 -26.49 -20.38
N SER A 25 -2.57 -27.74 -20.52
CA SER A 25 -3.37 -28.13 -21.67
C SER A 25 -4.74 -27.45 -21.56
N ALA A 26 -5.25 -26.92 -22.68
CA ALA A 26 -6.58 -26.32 -22.73
C ALA A 26 -7.71 -27.28 -22.32
N HIS A 27 -7.39 -28.56 -22.17
CA HIS A 27 -8.34 -29.63 -21.83
C HIS A 27 -8.66 -29.67 -20.32
N ASP A 28 -7.82 -29.09 -19.46
CA ASP A 28 -7.99 -29.13 -17.99
C ASP A 28 -8.91 -28.02 -17.47
N TRP A 29 -9.30 -27.09 -18.29
CA TRP A 29 -10.12 -25.93 -17.88
C TRP A 29 -11.63 -26.11 -18.09
N GLY A 30 -12.08 -27.26 -18.59
CA GLY A 30 -13.51 -27.53 -18.83
C GLY A 30 -14.19 -26.43 -19.67
N ASN A 31 -15.41 -26.07 -19.32
CA ASN A 31 -16.18 -25.02 -19.98
C ASN A 31 -15.92 -23.62 -19.40
N VAL A 32 -14.67 -23.25 -19.14
CA VAL A 32 -14.37 -21.87 -18.76
C VAL A 32 -14.71 -20.98 -19.95
N PRO A 33 -15.57 -19.96 -19.78
CA PRO A 33 -15.90 -19.05 -20.89
C PRO A 33 -14.63 -18.44 -21.47
N VAL A 34 -14.52 -18.42 -22.80
CA VAL A 34 -13.34 -17.87 -23.50
C VAL A 34 -13.11 -16.40 -23.17
N GLN A 35 -14.15 -15.71 -22.73
CA GLN A 35 -14.10 -14.37 -22.14
C GLN A 35 -14.99 -14.38 -20.90
N PRO A 36 -14.39 -14.27 -19.70
CA PRO A 36 -15.18 -14.11 -18.50
C PRO A 36 -16.00 -12.81 -18.59
N ASP A 37 -17.23 -12.86 -18.09
CA ASP A 37 -18.02 -11.63 -17.90
C ASP A 37 -17.33 -10.75 -16.84
N LEU A 38 -16.74 -9.65 -17.28
CA LEU A 38 -16.09 -8.66 -16.43
C LEU A 38 -16.93 -7.40 -16.20
N SER A 39 -18.23 -7.43 -16.53
CA SER A 39 -19.14 -6.30 -16.34
C SER A 39 -19.17 -5.79 -14.87
N TRP A 40 -18.95 -6.68 -13.91
CA TRP A 40 -18.81 -6.31 -12.51
C TRP A 40 -17.59 -5.40 -12.26
N ALA A 41 -16.54 -5.48 -13.08
CA ALA A 41 -15.33 -4.67 -12.90
C ALA A 41 -15.58 -3.18 -13.18
N GLU A 42 -16.61 -2.83 -13.93
CA GLU A 42 -17.03 -1.46 -14.15
C GLU A 42 -17.56 -0.79 -12.87
N GLN A 43 -17.95 -1.59 -11.88
CA GLN A 43 -18.52 -1.13 -10.61
C GLN A 43 -17.47 -0.98 -9.51
N VAL A 44 -16.20 -1.38 -9.74
CA VAL A 44 -15.15 -1.26 -8.73
C VAL A 44 -14.40 0.07 -8.86
N GLY A 45 -13.84 0.53 -7.74
CA GLY A 45 -13.16 1.80 -7.67
C GLY A 45 -14.10 3.00 -7.45
N ALA A 46 -13.53 4.17 -7.38
CA ALA A 46 -14.27 5.41 -7.18
C ALA A 46 -15.12 5.75 -8.43
N GLN A 47 -16.44 5.73 -8.26
CA GLN A 47 -17.41 5.91 -9.35
C GLN A 47 -17.75 7.37 -9.60
N ARG A 48 -17.62 8.21 -8.58
CA ARG A 48 -18.05 9.60 -8.59
C ARG A 48 -17.03 10.49 -7.88
N VAL A 49 -15.90 10.70 -8.50
CA VAL A 49 -15.06 11.85 -8.13
C VAL A 49 -15.55 13.02 -8.99
N PRO A 50 -16.10 14.07 -8.41
CA PRO A 50 -16.53 15.23 -9.19
C PRO A 50 -15.36 15.74 -10.04
N LYS A 51 -15.55 15.82 -11.35
CA LYS A 51 -14.49 16.22 -12.29
C LYS A 51 -14.21 17.73 -12.27
N SER A 52 -15.05 18.52 -11.61
CA SER A 52 -15.10 19.96 -11.86
C SER A 52 -14.20 20.81 -10.97
N ASP A 53 -13.89 20.38 -9.75
CA ASP A 53 -13.20 21.25 -8.81
C ASP A 53 -11.86 20.66 -8.38
N CYS A 54 -10.78 21.20 -8.96
CA CYS A 54 -9.44 20.94 -8.47
C CYS A 54 -9.09 21.94 -7.38
N ILE A 55 -8.68 21.45 -6.22
CA ILE A 55 -8.14 22.22 -5.12
C ILE A 55 -6.63 21.99 -5.09
N HIS A 56 -5.85 23.05 -5.12
CA HIS A 56 -4.41 22.93 -4.97
C HIS A 56 -4.03 23.03 -3.49
N ALA A 57 -3.28 22.05 -2.98
CA ALA A 57 -2.84 22.07 -1.59
C ALA A 57 -1.94 23.29 -1.27
N THR A 58 -1.33 23.89 -2.29
CA THR A 58 -0.59 25.17 -2.18
C THR A 58 -1.46 26.33 -1.70
N ASP A 59 -2.75 26.34 -2.02
CA ASP A 59 -3.69 27.38 -1.61
C ASP A 59 -3.95 27.32 -0.09
N PHE A 60 -3.61 26.20 0.55
CA PHE A 60 -3.66 25.97 1.98
C PHE A 60 -2.30 26.14 2.67
N GLY A 61 -1.31 26.67 1.95
CA GLY A 61 0.02 26.96 2.48
C GLY A 61 1.03 25.82 2.35
N LEU A 62 0.72 24.78 1.56
CA LEU A 62 1.69 23.72 1.27
C LEU A 62 2.91 24.30 0.55
N LYS A 63 4.08 24.02 1.10
CA LYS A 63 5.39 24.37 0.52
C LYS A 63 6.29 23.16 0.49
N SER A 64 7.13 23.07 -0.55
CA SER A 64 8.16 22.01 -0.62
C SER A 64 9.27 22.32 0.39
N ASP A 65 9.04 21.89 1.62
CA ASP A 65 9.95 22.07 2.76
C ASP A 65 9.83 20.84 3.67
N THR A 66 10.94 20.14 3.86
CA THR A 66 11.00 18.95 4.70
C THR A 66 11.34 19.24 6.18
N SER A 67 11.66 20.48 6.51
CA SER A 67 11.95 20.89 7.90
C SER A 67 10.70 20.92 8.77
N VAL A 68 9.52 21.08 8.16
CA VAL A 68 8.22 21.12 8.84
C VAL A 68 7.31 19.99 8.36
N LEU A 69 6.38 19.57 9.21
CA LEU A 69 5.32 18.64 8.81
C LEU A 69 4.27 19.37 7.98
N SER A 70 4.12 18.92 6.75
CA SER A 70 3.14 19.44 5.79
C SER A 70 1.74 18.85 5.97
N THR A 71 1.56 17.91 6.90
CA THR A 71 0.32 17.15 7.13
C THR A 71 -0.90 18.07 7.20
N ARG A 72 -0.84 19.11 8.04
CA ARG A 72 -1.96 20.03 8.26
C ARG A 72 -2.43 20.74 6.99
N PHE A 73 -1.50 21.10 6.11
CA PHE A 73 -1.84 21.84 4.88
C PHE A 73 -2.55 20.94 3.88
N ILE A 74 -2.05 19.71 3.73
CA ILE A 74 -2.67 18.71 2.86
C ILE A 74 -4.02 18.27 3.45
N GLN A 75 -4.09 18.05 4.76
CA GLN A 75 -5.35 17.67 5.39
C GLN A 75 -6.41 18.76 5.29
N SER A 76 -6.04 20.04 5.45
CA SER A 76 -6.98 21.16 5.26
C SER A 76 -7.51 21.23 3.84
N ALA A 77 -6.67 20.93 2.84
CA ALA A 77 -7.14 20.87 1.44
C ALA A 77 -8.12 19.70 1.22
N ILE A 78 -7.85 18.53 1.81
CA ILE A 78 -8.75 17.36 1.76
C ILE A 78 -10.10 17.71 2.43
N ASP A 79 -10.05 18.33 3.61
CA ASP A 79 -11.24 18.68 4.38
C ASP A 79 -12.10 19.68 3.61
N ALA A 80 -11.51 20.73 3.09
CA ALA A 80 -12.20 21.74 2.28
C ALA A 80 -12.78 21.17 0.98
N CYS A 81 -12.06 20.20 0.35
CA CYS A 81 -12.55 19.50 -0.83
C CYS A 81 -13.79 18.67 -0.50
N HIS A 82 -13.74 17.93 0.60
CA HIS A 82 -14.87 17.13 1.08
C HIS A 82 -16.10 17.99 1.41
N GLU A 83 -15.91 19.09 2.13
CA GLU A 83 -16.99 20.03 2.51
C GLU A 83 -17.69 20.66 1.31
N LYS A 84 -16.97 20.81 0.19
CA LYS A 84 -17.55 21.28 -1.09
C LYS A 84 -18.29 20.20 -1.88
N GLY A 85 -18.38 18.97 -1.34
CA GLY A 85 -19.04 17.84 -2.00
C GLY A 85 -18.10 16.92 -2.78
N GLY A 86 -16.78 17.08 -2.59
CA GLY A 86 -15.76 16.24 -3.22
C GLY A 86 -15.03 16.94 -4.38
N GLY A 87 -14.08 16.22 -4.96
CA GLY A 87 -13.23 16.73 -6.05
C GLY A 87 -11.83 16.16 -6.00
N THR A 88 -10.89 16.82 -6.67
CA THR A 88 -9.48 16.40 -6.68
C THR A 88 -8.63 17.43 -5.93
N VAL A 89 -7.88 16.95 -4.94
CA VAL A 89 -6.83 17.69 -4.25
C VAL A 89 -5.50 17.41 -4.93
N ILE A 90 -4.88 18.40 -5.50
CA ILE A 90 -3.62 18.28 -6.25
C ILE A 90 -2.45 18.61 -5.33
N ILE A 91 -1.53 17.64 -5.19
CA ILE A 91 -0.22 17.87 -4.58
C ILE A 91 0.77 18.07 -5.73
N PRO A 92 1.35 19.26 -5.88
CA PRO A 92 2.28 19.53 -6.98
C PRO A 92 3.62 18.81 -6.77
N SER A 93 4.44 18.78 -7.82
CA SER A 93 5.83 18.33 -7.75
C SER A 93 6.57 19.04 -6.61
N GLY A 94 7.32 18.27 -5.84
CA GLY A 94 8.06 18.73 -4.67
C GLY A 94 8.23 17.64 -3.62
N VAL A 95 8.93 17.97 -2.54
CA VAL A 95 9.21 17.05 -1.43
C VAL A 95 8.53 17.56 -0.16
N TYR A 96 7.69 16.72 0.43
CA TYR A 96 6.85 17.10 1.56
C TYR A 96 6.96 16.07 2.68
N ARG A 97 7.28 16.52 3.89
CA ARG A 97 7.28 15.64 5.07
C ARG A 97 5.88 15.61 5.69
N ILE A 98 5.35 14.41 5.93
CA ILE A 98 3.99 14.20 6.41
C ILE A 98 3.94 13.22 7.60
N GLY A 99 2.94 13.35 8.45
CA GLY A 99 2.42 12.30 9.32
C GLY A 99 1.26 11.57 8.67
N ALA A 100 0.20 11.28 9.44
CA ALA A 100 -0.99 10.63 8.92
C ALA A 100 -1.88 11.56 8.11
N LEU A 101 -2.28 11.13 6.91
CA LEU A 101 -3.31 11.78 6.10
C LEU A 101 -4.58 10.93 6.09
N PHE A 102 -5.75 11.60 6.07
CA PHE A 102 -7.06 10.97 6.03
C PHE A 102 -7.84 11.50 4.84
N ILE A 103 -8.00 10.65 3.81
CA ILE A 103 -8.78 10.97 2.62
C ILE A 103 -10.25 10.70 2.93
N LYS A 104 -11.11 11.67 2.65
CA LYS A 104 -12.54 11.64 2.94
C LYS A 104 -13.38 11.25 1.72
N SER A 105 -14.64 10.91 1.95
CA SER A 105 -15.60 10.57 0.89
C SER A 105 -15.64 11.64 -0.21
N GLY A 106 -15.67 11.19 -1.45
CA GLY A 106 -15.73 12.04 -2.64
C GLY A 106 -14.42 12.73 -3.01
N VAL A 107 -13.32 12.49 -2.28
CA VAL A 107 -12.04 13.16 -2.52
C VAL A 107 -11.04 12.24 -3.22
N ASN A 108 -10.45 12.74 -4.30
CA ASN A 108 -9.25 12.16 -4.91
C ASN A 108 -8.03 12.98 -4.46
N LEU A 109 -7.14 12.38 -3.70
CA LEU A 109 -5.80 12.94 -3.44
C LEU A 109 -4.89 12.56 -4.60
N HIS A 110 -4.53 13.55 -5.42
CA HIS A 110 -3.72 13.35 -6.62
C HIS A 110 -2.28 13.81 -6.39
N LEU A 111 -1.34 12.88 -6.50
CA LEU A 111 0.09 13.14 -6.42
C LEU A 111 0.64 13.39 -7.82
N SER A 112 0.92 14.64 -8.18
CA SER A 112 1.50 14.96 -9.47
C SER A 112 2.85 14.27 -9.67
N LYS A 113 3.24 14.02 -10.91
CA LYS A 113 4.57 13.51 -11.23
C LYS A 113 5.65 14.38 -10.60
N GLY A 114 6.62 13.74 -9.94
CA GLY A 114 7.68 14.44 -9.19
C GLY A 114 7.29 14.86 -7.76
N THR A 115 6.08 14.52 -7.30
CA THR A 115 5.72 14.63 -5.88
C THR A 115 6.39 13.52 -5.08
N THR A 116 7.03 13.88 -3.98
CA THR A 116 7.55 12.93 -2.98
C THR A 116 6.97 13.25 -1.61
N LEU A 117 6.22 12.32 -1.05
CA LEU A 117 5.77 12.36 0.33
C LEU A 117 6.75 11.57 1.19
N ILE A 118 7.34 12.19 2.21
CA ILE A 118 8.24 11.54 3.16
C ILE A 118 7.52 11.43 4.50
N ALA A 119 7.26 10.23 4.94
CA ALA A 119 6.57 9.98 6.19
C ALA A 119 7.44 10.31 7.42
N SER A 120 6.81 10.77 8.48
CA SER A 120 7.47 10.97 9.77
C SER A 120 7.92 9.64 10.38
N GLU A 121 9.08 9.65 10.99
CA GLU A 121 9.64 8.53 11.75
C GLU A 121 9.16 8.53 13.22
N ASP A 122 8.43 9.58 13.63
CA ASP A 122 7.86 9.68 14.97
C ASP A 122 6.45 9.06 15.02
N ILE A 123 6.29 8.00 15.79
CA ILE A 123 4.99 7.30 15.93
C ILE A 123 3.88 8.21 16.48
N ARG A 124 4.23 9.30 17.18
CA ARG A 124 3.27 10.26 17.73
C ARG A 124 2.54 11.09 16.66
N ASP A 125 3.09 11.13 15.43
CA ASP A 125 2.45 11.77 14.28
C ASP A 125 1.35 10.91 13.64
N TYR A 126 1.07 9.73 14.24
CA TYR A 126 0.10 8.74 13.78
C TYR A 126 -0.91 8.42 14.89
N PRO A 127 -2.04 9.13 14.94
CA PRO A 127 -3.07 8.90 15.96
C PRO A 127 -3.52 7.43 15.94
N GLU A 128 -3.76 6.91 17.15
CA GLU A 128 -4.22 5.53 17.35
C GLU A 128 -5.76 5.45 17.33
N PHE A 129 -6.28 4.38 16.77
CA PHE A 129 -7.72 4.08 16.75
C PHE A 129 -7.96 2.57 16.74
N PRO A 130 -9.20 2.13 17.02
CA PRO A 130 -9.59 0.73 16.89
C PRO A 130 -9.35 0.22 15.47
N SER A 131 -8.65 -0.89 15.33
CA SER A 131 -8.27 -1.48 14.05
C SER A 131 -8.12 -3.00 14.20
N ARG A 132 -7.95 -3.71 13.09
CA ARG A 132 -7.72 -5.16 13.10
C ARG A 132 -6.31 -5.49 12.61
N ILE A 133 -5.58 -6.23 13.42
CA ILE A 133 -4.20 -6.64 13.14
C ILE A 133 -4.14 -8.17 13.16
N ALA A 134 -3.83 -8.77 12.02
CA ALA A 134 -3.71 -10.22 11.87
C ALA A 134 -4.85 -11.02 12.54
N GLY A 135 -6.08 -10.54 12.38
CA GLY A 135 -7.27 -11.21 12.91
C GLY A 135 -7.73 -10.77 14.30
N ILE A 136 -6.97 -9.92 14.99
CA ILE A 136 -7.30 -9.44 16.34
C ILE A 136 -7.70 -7.97 16.31
N GLU A 137 -8.86 -7.64 16.90
CA GLU A 137 -9.29 -6.26 17.10
C GLU A 137 -8.47 -5.62 18.23
N MET A 138 -7.85 -4.49 17.92
CA MET A 138 -6.98 -3.79 18.88
C MET A 138 -6.75 -2.33 18.47
N THR A 139 -6.25 -1.52 19.37
CA THR A 139 -5.84 -0.15 19.09
C THR A 139 -4.48 -0.12 18.40
N TRP A 140 -4.40 0.52 17.25
CA TRP A 140 -3.19 0.58 16.42
C TRP A 140 -2.98 1.97 15.82
N PRO A 141 -1.71 2.38 15.58
CA PRO A 141 -1.41 3.63 14.89
C PRO A 141 -2.03 3.66 13.49
N SER A 142 -2.46 4.84 13.07
CA SER A 142 -2.89 5.10 11.70
C SER A 142 -1.80 4.73 10.69
N ALA A 143 -2.20 4.57 9.44
CA ALA A 143 -1.28 4.46 8.32
C ALA A 143 -0.76 5.86 7.91
N VAL A 144 0.24 5.89 7.02
CA VAL A 144 0.68 7.15 6.39
C VAL A 144 -0.48 7.78 5.61
N VAL A 145 -1.23 6.95 4.86
CA VAL A 145 -2.47 7.38 4.20
C VAL A 145 -3.62 6.48 4.65
N ASN A 146 -4.71 7.09 5.07
CA ASN A 146 -5.90 6.41 5.57
C ASN A 146 -7.11 6.82 4.74
N ILE A 147 -7.95 5.84 4.38
CA ILE A 147 -9.27 6.01 3.80
C ILE A 147 -10.21 5.20 4.68
N MET A 148 -10.96 5.88 5.54
CA MET A 148 -11.77 5.23 6.56
C MET A 148 -13.18 5.77 6.56
N ASP A 149 -14.17 4.87 6.69
CA ASP A 149 -15.59 5.22 6.70
C ASP A 149 -15.95 6.12 5.50
N ALA A 150 -15.35 5.82 4.33
CA ALA A 150 -15.42 6.68 3.16
C ALA A 150 -16.02 5.97 1.95
N GLU A 151 -16.67 6.75 1.11
CA GLU A 151 -17.23 6.29 -0.15
C GLU A 151 -16.75 7.18 -1.31
N ASN A 152 -16.45 6.54 -2.46
CA ASN A 152 -15.98 7.23 -3.67
C ASN A 152 -14.73 8.10 -3.42
N ALA A 153 -13.71 7.52 -2.81
CA ALA A 153 -12.45 8.20 -2.53
C ALA A 153 -11.29 7.57 -3.31
N ALA A 154 -10.25 8.34 -3.55
CA ALA A 154 -9.11 7.87 -4.32
C ALA A 154 -7.78 8.45 -3.84
N LEU A 155 -6.70 7.69 -4.06
CA LEU A 155 -5.31 8.13 -4.06
C LEU A 155 -4.74 7.81 -5.43
N THR A 156 -4.33 8.82 -6.18
CA THR A 156 -3.91 8.63 -7.58
C THR A 156 -2.65 9.41 -7.93
N GLY A 157 -2.10 9.14 -9.12
CA GLY A 157 -1.01 9.93 -9.71
C GLY A 157 0.36 9.28 -9.59
N GLU A 158 1.33 9.82 -10.32
CA GLU A 158 2.69 9.27 -10.46
C GLU A 158 3.65 9.72 -9.33
N GLY A 159 3.11 9.98 -8.13
CA GLY A 159 3.89 10.40 -6.97
C GLY A 159 4.62 9.24 -6.28
N PHE A 160 5.54 9.61 -5.41
CA PHE A 160 6.36 8.70 -4.62
C PHE A 160 6.08 8.89 -3.13
N ILE A 161 5.79 7.80 -2.42
CA ILE A 161 5.53 7.80 -0.97
C ILE A 161 6.61 6.96 -0.29
N ASP A 162 7.49 7.64 0.43
CA ASP A 162 8.53 7.02 1.24
C ASP A 162 8.11 6.98 2.70
N CYS A 163 7.75 5.82 3.17
CA CYS A 163 7.21 5.65 4.53
C CYS A 163 8.27 5.62 5.64
N ARG A 164 9.56 5.74 5.31
CA ARG A 164 10.67 5.78 6.29
C ARG A 164 10.58 4.71 7.38
N GLY A 165 10.05 3.53 7.07
CA GLY A 165 9.69 2.50 8.02
C GLY A 165 10.81 1.81 8.78
N LYS A 166 12.08 2.13 8.44
CA LYS A 166 13.25 1.46 9.03
C LYS A 166 13.28 1.52 10.56
N VAL A 167 12.92 2.65 11.15
CA VAL A 167 12.88 2.82 12.61
C VAL A 167 11.92 1.85 13.30
N PHE A 168 10.82 1.53 12.64
CA PHE A 168 9.82 0.58 13.14
C PHE A 168 10.28 -0.86 12.97
N TRP A 169 11.03 -1.18 11.88
CA TRP A 169 11.58 -2.52 11.67
C TRP A 169 12.70 -2.83 12.64
N ASP A 170 13.62 -1.90 12.81
CA ASP A 170 14.74 -2.08 13.72
C ASP A 170 14.21 -2.40 15.14
N LYS A 171 13.23 -1.61 15.61
CA LYS A 171 12.56 -1.87 16.88
C LYS A 171 11.89 -3.25 16.92
N TYR A 172 11.17 -3.61 15.85
CA TYR A 172 10.51 -4.92 15.77
C TYR A 172 11.52 -6.07 15.84
N TRP A 173 12.60 -6.01 15.06
CA TRP A 173 13.59 -7.07 15.04
C TRP A 173 14.35 -7.20 16.35
N GLU A 174 14.59 -6.09 17.03
CA GLU A 174 15.18 -6.08 18.36
C GLU A 174 14.24 -6.75 19.38
N MET A 175 12.99 -6.31 19.45
CA MET A 175 11.99 -6.92 20.31
C MET A 175 11.81 -8.41 20.02
N ARG A 176 11.77 -8.79 18.76
CA ARG A 176 11.57 -10.18 18.33
C ARG A 176 12.65 -11.11 18.88
N LYS A 177 13.91 -10.70 18.91
CA LYS A 177 15.01 -11.48 19.50
C LYS A 177 14.73 -11.84 20.96
N GLU A 178 14.16 -10.94 21.73
CA GLU A 178 13.81 -11.16 23.13
C GLU A 178 12.57 -12.05 23.29
N TYR A 179 11.57 -11.86 22.42
CA TYR A 179 10.34 -12.65 22.40
C TYR A 179 10.59 -14.09 21.98
N GLU A 180 11.47 -14.33 21.02
CA GLU A 180 11.86 -15.69 20.58
C GLU A 180 12.51 -16.50 21.72
N LYS A 181 13.36 -15.90 22.53
CA LYS A 181 13.96 -16.53 23.73
C LYS A 181 12.88 -17.00 24.71
N LYS A 182 11.76 -16.28 24.79
CA LYS A 182 10.61 -16.58 25.64
C LYS A 182 9.58 -17.50 24.98
N LYS A 183 9.81 -17.96 23.74
CA LYS A 183 8.87 -18.74 22.90
C LYS A 183 7.57 -17.96 22.57
N LEU A 184 7.63 -16.63 22.55
CA LEU A 184 6.51 -15.72 22.30
C LEU A 184 6.64 -15.00 20.95
N ARG A 185 7.29 -15.64 19.95
CA ARG A 185 7.61 -15.03 18.66
C ARG A 185 6.45 -14.29 17.99
N TRP A 186 5.24 -14.85 18.05
CA TRP A 186 4.08 -14.27 17.39
C TRP A 186 3.46 -13.08 18.13
N ILE A 187 3.69 -12.99 19.44
CA ILE A 187 3.13 -11.93 20.28
C ILE A 187 3.77 -10.57 19.97
N VAL A 188 5.03 -10.56 19.54
CA VAL A 188 5.72 -9.31 19.15
C VAL A 188 5.00 -8.57 18.02
N ASP A 189 4.28 -9.28 17.14
CA ASP A 189 3.52 -8.67 16.05
C ASP A 189 2.36 -7.80 16.55
N TYR A 190 1.85 -8.06 17.76
CA TYR A 190 0.79 -7.31 18.41
C TYR A 190 1.31 -6.25 19.39
N ASP A 191 2.45 -6.52 20.03
CA ASP A 191 3.03 -5.62 21.03
C ASP A 191 3.89 -4.51 20.41
N CYS A 192 4.55 -4.79 19.27
CA CYS A 192 5.36 -3.82 18.56
C CYS A 192 4.53 -3.01 17.57
N LYS A 193 4.00 -1.88 18.02
CA LYS A 193 3.25 -0.95 17.16
C LYS A 193 4.14 -0.40 16.06
N ARG A 194 3.64 -0.47 14.83
CA ARG A 194 4.34 -0.07 13.60
C ARG A 194 3.36 0.62 12.65
N VAL A 195 3.84 1.59 11.88
CA VAL A 195 3.02 2.38 10.96
C VAL A 195 2.85 1.64 9.63
N ARG A 196 1.62 1.48 9.19
CA ARG A 196 1.26 0.94 7.85
C ARG A 196 1.48 2.00 6.79
N GLY A 197 1.66 1.58 5.52
CA GLY A 197 1.72 2.49 4.39
C GLY A 197 0.34 3.08 4.10
N ILE A 198 -0.60 2.26 3.66
CA ILE A 198 -1.97 2.66 3.32
C ILE A 198 -2.95 1.76 4.08
N LEU A 199 -3.99 2.36 4.62
CA LEU A 199 -5.14 1.67 5.18
C LEU A 199 -6.41 2.14 4.48
N VAL A 200 -7.15 1.20 3.92
CA VAL A 200 -8.55 1.36 3.52
C VAL A 200 -9.38 0.55 4.50
N SER A 201 -10.31 1.17 5.22
CA SER A 201 -11.11 0.50 6.24
C SER A 201 -12.56 0.96 6.22
N ASN A 202 -13.49 0.01 6.30
CA ASN A 202 -14.94 0.26 6.34
C ASN A 202 -15.39 1.23 5.23
N SER A 203 -14.91 1.00 4.01
CA SER A 203 -15.04 1.95 2.90
C SER A 203 -15.52 1.25 1.64
N LYS A 204 -16.08 2.02 0.70
CA LYS A 204 -16.64 1.51 -0.53
C LYS A 204 -16.26 2.37 -1.75
N HIS A 205 -16.09 1.72 -2.91
CA HIS A 205 -15.71 2.40 -4.15
C HIS A 205 -14.43 3.21 -4.02
N ILE A 206 -13.32 2.55 -3.69
CA ILE A 206 -12.02 3.17 -3.47
C ILE A 206 -11.06 2.85 -4.61
N THR A 207 -10.34 3.85 -5.08
CA THR A 207 -9.29 3.71 -6.10
C THR A 207 -7.92 4.06 -5.53
N LEU A 208 -6.97 3.13 -5.66
CA LEU A 208 -5.55 3.35 -5.42
C LEU A 208 -4.82 3.16 -6.76
N LYS A 209 -4.17 4.22 -7.31
CA LYS A 209 -3.69 4.14 -8.69
C LYS A 209 -2.39 4.90 -8.97
N ASP A 210 -1.47 4.23 -9.68
CA ASP A 210 -0.28 4.75 -10.39
C ASP A 210 0.87 5.27 -9.52
N PHE A 211 0.78 5.29 -8.21
CA PHE A 211 1.86 5.78 -7.34
C PHE A 211 2.87 4.69 -6.95
N THR A 212 4.01 5.14 -6.44
CA THR A 212 5.04 4.26 -5.87
C THR A 212 5.08 4.39 -4.36
N LEU A 213 5.07 3.26 -3.64
CA LEU A 213 5.11 3.17 -2.19
C LEU A 213 6.33 2.37 -1.74
N VAL A 214 7.16 2.92 -0.87
CA VAL A 214 8.37 2.24 -0.41
C VAL A 214 8.55 2.33 1.10
N ARG A 215 9.33 1.39 1.64
CA ARG A 215 9.83 1.36 3.02
C ARG A 215 8.75 1.54 4.09
N THR A 216 7.63 0.85 3.98
CA THR A 216 6.55 0.93 4.98
C THR A 216 7.01 0.35 6.31
N GLY A 217 6.54 0.90 7.42
CA GLY A 217 6.90 0.41 8.76
C GLY A 217 6.22 -0.89 9.13
N PHE A 218 5.10 -1.19 8.49
CA PHE A 218 4.32 -2.42 8.62
C PHE A 218 3.75 -2.79 7.24
N TRP A 219 2.56 -3.34 7.14
CA TRP A 219 1.95 -3.68 5.85
C TRP A 219 1.89 -2.47 4.92
N ALA A 220 2.24 -2.71 3.66
CA ALA A 220 2.28 -1.65 2.67
C ALA A 220 0.89 -1.11 2.35
N CYS A 221 -0.04 -2.01 2.05
CA CYS A 221 -1.43 -1.68 1.78
C CYS A 221 -2.33 -2.70 2.48
N GLN A 222 -3.24 -2.23 3.29
CA GLN A 222 -4.26 -3.04 3.95
C GLN A 222 -5.65 -2.55 3.55
N ILE A 223 -6.47 -3.46 3.01
CA ILE A 223 -7.89 -3.23 2.74
C ILE A 223 -8.67 -4.09 3.73
N LEU A 224 -9.50 -3.46 4.55
CA LEU A 224 -10.15 -4.05 5.70
C LEU A 224 -11.62 -3.65 5.71
N TYR A 225 -12.55 -4.62 5.82
CA TYR A 225 -14.00 -4.36 5.88
C TYR A 225 -14.52 -3.43 4.76
N SER A 226 -13.96 -3.55 3.57
CA SER A 226 -14.24 -2.64 2.46
C SER A 226 -14.59 -3.41 1.21
N ASP A 227 -15.39 -2.81 0.35
CA ASP A 227 -15.82 -3.42 -0.90
C ASP A 227 -15.62 -2.49 -2.12
N HIS A 228 -15.70 -3.04 -3.33
CA HIS A 228 -15.57 -2.31 -4.59
C HIS A 228 -14.29 -1.45 -4.66
N CYS A 229 -13.19 -1.97 -4.12
CA CYS A 229 -11.88 -1.31 -4.15
C CYS A 229 -11.08 -1.75 -5.36
N SER A 230 -10.37 -0.83 -6.00
CA SER A 230 -9.41 -1.12 -7.08
C SER A 230 -8.01 -0.68 -6.69
N VAL A 231 -7.01 -1.50 -7.03
CA VAL A 231 -5.59 -1.19 -6.93
C VAL A 231 -4.97 -1.45 -8.29
N ASP A 232 -4.53 -0.41 -8.97
CA ASP A 232 -4.06 -0.46 -10.35
C ASP A 232 -2.79 0.36 -10.55
N GLY A 233 -1.79 -0.17 -11.23
CA GLY A 233 -0.54 0.51 -11.54
C GLY A 233 0.32 0.88 -10.31
N VAL A 234 -0.01 0.42 -9.11
CA VAL A 234 0.74 0.74 -7.88
C VAL A 234 2.02 -0.08 -7.80
N THR A 235 3.14 0.59 -7.61
CA THR A 235 4.44 -0.04 -7.36
C THR A 235 4.74 -0.07 -5.86
N ILE A 236 4.98 -1.26 -5.29
CA ILE A 236 5.36 -1.42 -3.88
C ILE A 236 6.75 -2.03 -3.79
N ASN A 237 7.68 -1.32 -3.13
CA ASN A 237 9.02 -1.84 -2.86
C ASN A 237 9.45 -1.57 -1.41
N ASN A 238 9.29 -2.58 -0.55
CA ASN A 238 9.60 -2.47 0.88
C ASN A 238 11.03 -2.90 1.25
N ASN A 239 11.76 -3.53 0.34
CA ASN A 239 13.09 -4.06 0.62
C ASN A 239 14.22 -3.09 0.28
N VAL A 240 13.91 -1.84 0.01
CA VAL A 240 14.92 -0.81 -0.24
C VAL A 240 15.68 -0.51 1.05
N GLY A 241 16.93 -0.95 1.09
CA GLY A 241 17.82 -0.70 2.23
C GLY A 241 17.75 -1.69 3.38
N GLY A 242 17.19 -2.89 3.19
CA GLY A 242 17.22 -3.96 4.19
C GLY A 242 15.99 -4.85 4.25
N HIS A 243 15.87 -5.64 5.32
CA HIS A 243 14.74 -6.52 5.56
C HIS A 243 13.51 -5.70 5.99
N GLY A 244 12.64 -5.41 5.04
CA GLY A 244 11.36 -4.79 5.29
C GLY A 244 10.27 -5.79 5.69
N PRO A 245 9.09 -5.30 6.08
CA PRO A 245 7.94 -6.14 6.32
C PRO A 245 7.41 -6.74 5.00
N SER A 246 6.54 -7.71 5.13
CA SER A 246 5.77 -8.25 4.03
C SER A 246 5.08 -7.15 3.22
N THR A 247 5.13 -7.26 1.92
CA THR A 247 4.68 -6.21 1.00
C THR A 247 3.17 -5.99 1.04
N VAL A 248 2.39 -7.03 1.24
CA VAL A 248 0.92 -6.95 1.22
C VAL A 248 0.34 -7.90 2.25
N SER A 249 -0.61 -7.43 3.04
CA SER A 249 -1.49 -8.25 3.83
C SER A 249 -2.92 -7.97 3.44
N TYR A 250 -3.57 -8.95 2.84
CA TYR A 250 -5.01 -8.95 2.61
C TYR A 250 -5.66 -9.67 3.79
N THR A 251 -6.22 -8.92 4.72
CA THR A 251 -7.12 -9.48 5.71
C THR A 251 -8.54 -9.19 5.25
N HIS A 252 -9.21 -10.23 4.76
CA HIS A 252 -10.62 -10.24 4.34
C HIS A 252 -10.96 -9.44 3.07
N LEU A 253 -10.35 -9.83 1.93
CA LEU A 253 -11.09 -9.82 0.69
C LEU A 253 -12.06 -11.01 0.78
N THR A 254 -13.31 -10.77 1.11
CA THR A 254 -14.36 -11.71 0.77
C THR A 254 -14.50 -11.67 -0.74
N LEU A 255 -13.74 -12.50 -1.43
CA LEU A 255 -14.16 -12.90 -2.76
C LEU A 255 -15.56 -13.49 -2.60
N PRO A 256 -16.52 -13.16 -3.46
CA PRO A 256 -17.79 -13.86 -3.47
C PRO A 256 -17.46 -15.33 -3.73
N THR A 257 -17.38 -16.12 -2.67
CA THR A 257 -17.33 -17.57 -2.77
C THR A 257 -18.77 -17.98 -3.05
N ASN A 258 -19.08 -18.23 -4.30
CA ASN A 258 -20.21 -19.10 -4.61
C ASN A 258 -19.88 -20.46 -3.97
N ARG A 259 -20.33 -20.64 -2.73
CA ARG A 259 -20.51 -21.96 -2.17
C ARG A 259 -21.92 -22.37 -2.56
N GLU A 260 -21.99 -23.14 -3.61
CA GLU A 260 -23.11 -24.08 -3.73
C GLU A 260 -22.86 -25.28 -2.82
#